data_e25ca7253242c27e82ddb03f0dbf3d3f
#
_entry.id   e25ca7253242c27e82ddb03f0dbf3d3f
#
_cell.length_a   1.000
_cell.length_b   1.000
_cell.length_c   1.000
_cell.angle_alpha   90.00
_cell.angle_beta   90.00
_cell.angle_gamma   90.00
#
_symmetry.space_group_name_H-M   'P 1'
#
loop_
_entity.id
_entity.type
_entity.pdbx_description
1 polymer ?
#
loop_
_entity_poly.entity_id
_entity_poly.type
_entity_poly.pdbx_seq_one_letter_code
_entity_poly.pdbx_strand_id
1 'polypeptide(L)'
;MTTYKEAGVDIDLANQAVVKIKDLVKGTFNENTLTDIGGFGGCYLFPKDKYENPVLVSSTDGVGTKLKIAFLSDVHNTVGQCLVNHCVDDILAVGARPLFFLDYFATGKLSVEKIEQVMQGFAKACKENSTVLIGGETAEMPDFYQEGEYDISGTVVGVVDKKYMMPMRKTQKGDLLVALPSTGLHTNGYSLARKVLLERFHVDQYFEELDATLAESLLAIHKSYLPVLDSILEKDWLHGISHITGGGMIENTHRVLDPGLDIEVDWDSWQWPEIFNMIQKYGNVPIDDMRRSFNLGMGLVAIIDPSGYDEISDHLNSMNEKFTVIGKVI
;
A
#
# COMPACT_ATOMS: atom_id res chain seq x y z
N MET A 1 24.80 -24.40 31.17
CA MET A 1 23.33 -24.52 30.84
C MET A 1 23.04 -23.49 29.77
N THR A 2 22.51 -23.89 28.63
CA THR A 2 22.18 -22.94 27.56
C THR A 2 20.80 -22.34 27.85
N THR A 3 20.69 -21.02 27.84
CA THR A 3 19.44 -20.29 28.04
C THR A 3 18.81 -19.93 26.70
N TYR A 4 17.52 -19.59 26.69
CA TYR A 4 16.82 -19.16 25.48
C TYR A 4 17.41 -17.85 24.92
N LYS A 5 17.85 -16.96 25.81
CA LYS A 5 18.59 -15.73 25.44
C LYS A 5 19.95 -16.02 24.78
N GLU A 6 20.71 -17.03 25.28
CA GLU A 6 21.96 -17.46 24.65
C GLU A 6 21.73 -18.15 23.30
N ALA A 7 20.52 -18.69 23.09
CA ALA A 7 20.07 -19.21 21.78
C ALA A 7 19.59 -18.13 20.82
N GLY A 8 19.66 -16.84 21.21
CA GLY A 8 19.37 -15.70 20.33
C GLY A 8 17.96 -15.12 20.47
N VAL A 9 17.14 -15.55 21.45
CA VAL A 9 15.78 -15.03 21.65
C VAL A 9 15.67 -14.36 23.03
N ASP A 10 15.38 -13.05 23.04
CA ASP A 10 15.27 -12.24 24.27
C ASP A 10 13.81 -11.86 24.57
N ILE A 11 13.16 -12.68 25.42
CA ILE A 11 11.76 -12.46 25.84
C ILE A 11 11.57 -11.13 26.58
N ASP A 12 12.55 -10.68 27.37
CA ASP A 12 12.43 -9.43 28.12
C ASP A 12 12.45 -8.22 27.17
N LEU A 13 13.27 -8.29 26.13
CA LEU A 13 13.35 -7.27 25.08
C LEU A 13 12.04 -7.23 24.26
N ALA A 14 11.49 -8.39 23.92
CA ALA A 14 10.19 -8.49 23.26
C ALA A 14 9.07 -7.85 24.11
N ASN A 15 9.02 -8.13 25.40
CA ASN A 15 8.05 -7.52 26.31
C ASN A 15 8.22 -5.98 26.40
N GLN A 16 9.47 -5.48 26.39
CA GLN A 16 9.73 -4.03 26.37
C GLN A 16 9.21 -3.39 25.08
N ALA A 17 9.41 -4.03 23.92
CA ALA A 17 8.88 -3.56 22.66
C ALA A 17 7.35 -3.46 22.70
N VAL A 18 6.67 -4.50 23.19
CA VAL A 18 5.19 -4.51 23.32
C VAL A 18 4.71 -3.35 24.21
N VAL A 19 5.39 -3.08 25.33
CA VAL A 19 5.02 -1.95 26.22
C VAL A 19 5.14 -0.61 25.49
N LYS A 20 6.21 -0.40 24.73
CA LYS A 20 6.44 0.85 23.98
C LYS A 20 5.41 1.10 22.88
N ILE A 21 4.99 0.05 22.16
CA ILE A 21 4.05 0.19 21.05
C ILE A 21 2.59 0.21 21.48
N LYS A 22 2.29 -0.16 22.72
CA LYS A 22 0.93 -0.32 23.24
C LYS A 22 0.05 0.91 23.00
N ASP A 23 0.52 2.09 23.32
CA ASP A 23 -0.24 3.33 23.18
C ASP A 23 -0.42 3.72 21.69
N LEU A 24 0.55 3.42 20.84
CA LEU A 24 0.45 3.60 19.40
C LEU A 24 -0.69 2.76 18.81
N VAL A 25 -0.71 1.47 19.16
CA VAL A 25 -1.73 0.51 18.71
C VAL A 25 -3.11 0.91 19.23
N LYS A 26 -3.24 1.18 20.54
CA LYS A 26 -4.50 1.63 21.16
C LYS A 26 -5.03 2.92 20.54
N GLY A 27 -4.16 3.79 20.08
CA GLY A 27 -4.55 5.00 19.38
C GLY A 27 -5.28 4.76 18.05
N THR A 28 -5.31 3.52 17.54
CA THR A 28 -6.08 3.13 16.33
C THR A 28 -7.46 2.55 16.68
N PHE A 29 -7.72 2.24 17.97
CA PHE A 29 -8.95 1.58 18.40
C PHE A 29 -10.16 2.48 18.24
N ASN A 30 -11.29 1.84 17.94
CA ASN A 30 -12.60 2.46 17.84
C ASN A 30 -13.64 1.69 18.70
N GLU A 31 -14.88 2.13 18.68
CA GLU A 31 -15.98 1.55 19.47
C GLU A 31 -16.25 0.06 19.19
N ASN A 32 -15.78 -0.45 18.03
CA ASN A 32 -15.96 -1.84 17.66
C ASN A 32 -14.81 -2.75 18.17
N THR A 33 -13.76 -2.19 18.76
CA THR A 33 -12.65 -2.96 19.30
C THR A 33 -13.00 -3.48 20.69
N LEU A 34 -13.12 -4.80 20.83
CA LEU A 34 -13.62 -5.43 22.09
C LEU A 34 -12.49 -5.95 22.99
N THR A 35 -11.29 -6.14 22.48
CA THR A 35 -10.15 -6.68 23.24
C THR A 35 -8.97 -5.72 23.24
N ASP A 36 -8.16 -5.78 24.30
CA ASP A 36 -6.86 -5.12 24.35
C ASP A 36 -5.79 -5.95 23.62
N ILE A 37 -4.63 -5.35 23.35
CA ILE A 37 -3.46 -6.04 22.76
C ILE A 37 -2.84 -7.00 23.79
N GLY A 38 -2.22 -8.09 23.28
CA GLY A 38 -1.53 -9.10 24.12
C GLY A 38 -2.40 -10.31 24.48
N GLY A 39 -3.63 -10.40 23.99
CA GLY A 39 -4.45 -11.60 24.06
C GLY A 39 -4.15 -12.58 22.92
N PHE A 40 -4.75 -13.78 22.97
CA PHE A 40 -4.60 -14.79 21.89
C PHE A 40 -5.24 -14.37 20.56
N GLY A 41 -6.10 -13.36 20.55
CA GLY A 41 -6.75 -12.86 19.34
C GLY A 41 -7.43 -11.52 19.57
N GLY A 42 -7.50 -10.72 18.52
CA GLY A 42 -8.25 -9.47 18.48
C GLY A 42 -9.73 -9.72 18.19
N CYS A 43 -10.62 -9.19 19.00
CA CYS A 43 -12.08 -9.27 18.78
C CYS A 43 -12.61 -7.92 18.29
N TYR A 44 -13.27 -7.96 17.15
CA TYR A 44 -13.87 -6.79 16.52
C TYR A 44 -15.38 -7.00 16.36
N LEU A 45 -16.18 -6.08 16.87
CA LEU A 45 -17.63 -6.12 16.70
C LEU A 45 -17.99 -5.73 15.28
N PHE A 46 -18.58 -6.63 14.53
CA PHE A 46 -19.00 -6.34 13.17
C PHE A 46 -20.15 -5.31 13.17
N PRO A 47 -20.04 -4.19 12.44
CA PRO A 47 -21.05 -3.14 12.41
C PRO A 47 -22.23 -3.52 11.50
N LYS A 48 -22.96 -4.58 11.86
CA LYS A 48 -23.99 -5.24 11.04
C LYS A 48 -25.08 -4.30 10.53
N ASP A 49 -25.42 -3.28 11.31
CA ASP A 49 -26.52 -2.38 10.99
C ASP A 49 -26.18 -1.36 9.88
N LYS A 50 -24.89 -1.31 9.47
CA LYS A 50 -24.41 -0.46 8.37
C LYS A 50 -24.49 -1.14 6.99
N TYR A 51 -24.80 -2.45 6.94
CA TYR A 51 -24.76 -3.24 5.71
C TYR A 51 -26.01 -4.08 5.55
N GLU A 52 -26.50 -4.17 4.31
CA GLU A 52 -27.66 -4.98 3.97
C GLU A 52 -27.27 -6.44 3.70
N ASN A 53 -26.24 -6.61 2.86
CA ASN A 53 -25.68 -7.93 2.49
C ASN A 53 -24.14 -7.86 2.57
N PRO A 54 -23.54 -7.86 3.78
CA PRO A 54 -22.12 -7.68 3.96
C PRO A 54 -21.30 -8.82 3.40
N VAL A 55 -20.22 -8.48 2.69
CA VAL A 55 -19.19 -9.41 2.21
C VAL A 55 -17.85 -8.98 2.81
N LEU A 56 -17.19 -9.91 3.50
CA LEU A 56 -15.84 -9.68 3.99
C LEU A 56 -14.84 -9.79 2.84
N VAL A 57 -13.90 -8.84 2.80
CA VAL A 57 -12.80 -8.79 1.84
C VAL A 57 -11.50 -8.75 2.60
N SER A 58 -10.50 -9.48 2.17
CA SER A 58 -9.18 -9.47 2.80
C SER A 58 -8.08 -9.42 1.75
N SER A 59 -7.00 -8.73 2.06
CA SER A 59 -5.73 -8.78 1.32
C SER A 59 -4.58 -8.95 2.29
N THR A 60 -3.52 -9.61 1.82
CA THR A 60 -2.26 -9.77 2.56
C THR A 60 -1.11 -9.44 1.63
N ASP A 61 -0.19 -8.58 2.10
CA ASP A 61 0.96 -8.18 1.31
C ASP A 61 2.19 -7.91 2.19
N GLY A 62 3.28 -7.52 1.54
CA GLY A 62 4.53 -7.02 2.12
C GLY A 62 5.00 -5.78 1.37
N VAL A 63 6.12 -5.22 1.77
CA VAL A 63 6.76 -4.09 1.05
C VAL A 63 7.98 -4.55 0.23
N GLY A 64 8.25 -5.82 0.24
CA GLY A 64 9.30 -6.45 -0.54
C GLY A 64 10.68 -5.81 -0.31
N THR A 65 11.47 -5.71 -1.37
CA THR A 65 12.85 -5.22 -1.27
C THR A 65 12.97 -3.69 -1.07
N LYS A 66 11.87 -2.96 -0.90
CA LYS A 66 11.87 -1.59 -0.37
C LYS A 66 12.53 -1.53 1.01
N LEU A 67 12.41 -2.59 1.82
CA LEU A 67 13.07 -2.72 3.12
C LEU A 67 14.59 -2.49 3.05
N LYS A 68 15.24 -2.90 1.96
CA LYS A 68 16.69 -2.68 1.81
C LYS A 68 17.07 -1.20 1.76
N ILE A 69 16.17 -0.33 1.28
CA ILE A 69 16.37 1.12 1.34
C ILE A 69 16.25 1.61 2.79
N ALA A 70 15.24 1.12 3.52
CA ALA A 70 15.07 1.44 4.95
C ALA A 70 16.29 1.04 5.78
N PHE A 71 16.88 -0.14 5.51
CA PHE A 71 18.10 -0.61 6.19
C PHE A 71 19.30 0.27 5.88
N LEU A 72 19.48 0.68 4.62
CA LEU A 72 20.61 1.50 4.19
C LEU A 72 20.55 2.94 4.71
N SER A 73 19.36 3.49 4.87
CA SER A 73 19.13 4.86 5.32
C SER A 73 18.83 4.97 6.83
N ASP A 74 18.63 3.85 7.52
CA ASP A 74 18.18 3.76 8.91
C ASP A 74 16.85 4.51 9.18
N VAL A 75 15.96 4.54 8.16
CA VAL A 75 14.63 5.16 8.23
C VAL A 75 13.56 4.07 8.12
N HIS A 76 12.85 3.80 9.21
CA HIS A 76 11.95 2.66 9.33
C HIS A 76 10.46 3.03 9.48
N ASN A 77 10.13 4.30 9.72
CA ASN A 77 8.74 4.74 9.97
C ASN A 77 7.89 4.90 8.71
N THR A 78 8.46 4.74 7.51
CA THR A 78 7.74 4.83 6.23
C THR A 78 7.15 3.51 5.78
N VAL A 79 7.89 2.41 5.98
CA VAL A 79 7.54 1.10 5.42
C VAL A 79 6.28 0.49 6.02
N GLY A 80 6.00 0.77 7.32
CA GLY A 80 4.73 0.41 7.95
C GLY A 80 3.54 1.12 7.30
N GLN A 81 3.69 2.41 6.98
CA GLN A 81 2.66 3.16 6.26
C GLN A 81 2.43 2.60 4.85
N CYS A 82 3.53 2.28 4.15
CA CYS A 82 3.45 1.68 2.81
C CYS A 82 2.65 0.38 2.82
N LEU A 83 2.89 -0.47 3.81
CA LEU A 83 2.23 -1.77 3.90
C LEU A 83 0.73 -1.66 4.16
N VAL A 84 0.33 -0.83 5.13
CA VAL A 84 -1.11 -0.61 5.40
C VAL A 84 -1.81 -0.03 4.18
N ASN A 85 -1.25 1.02 3.58
CA ASN A 85 -1.86 1.69 2.43
C ASN A 85 -1.98 0.73 1.23
N HIS A 86 -0.94 -0.07 0.95
CA HIS A 86 -0.98 -1.08 -0.10
C HIS A 86 -2.15 -2.06 0.10
N CYS A 87 -2.24 -2.67 1.29
CA CYS A 87 -3.31 -3.62 1.59
C CYS A 87 -4.71 -2.96 1.53
N VAL A 88 -4.82 -1.71 1.99
CA VAL A 88 -6.09 -0.96 1.93
C VAL A 88 -6.50 -0.68 0.49
N ASP A 89 -5.56 -0.28 -0.38
CA ASP A 89 -5.84 -0.02 -1.80
C ASP A 89 -6.24 -1.30 -2.55
N ASP A 90 -5.73 -2.46 -2.15
CA ASP A 90 -6.15 -3.75 -2.70
C ASP A 90 -7.62 -4.06 -2.42
N ILE A 91 -8.06 -3.88 -1.17
CA ILE A 91 -9.48 -4.10 -0.85
C ILE A 91 -10.37 -2.98 -1.39
N LEU A 92 -9.84 -1.76 -1.53
CA LEU A 92 -10.50 -0.65 -2.19
C LEU A 92 -10.80 -0.98 -3.66
N ALA A 93 -9.88 -1.67 -4.35
CA ALA A 93 -10.10 -2.15 -5.71
C ALA A 93 -11.28 -3.13 -5.83
N VAL A 94 -11.71 -3.74 -4.72
CA VAL A 94 -12.93 -4.56 -4.62
C VAL A 94 -14.16 -3.74 -4.19
N GLY A 95 -13.97 -2.48 -3.80
CA GLY A 95 -15.01 -1.59 -3.28
C GLY A 95 -15.20 -1.68 -1.77
N ALA A 96 -14.28 -2.34 -1.05
CA ALA A 96 -14.39 -2.55 0.39
C ALA A 96 -13.75 -1.43 1.22
N ARG A 97 -14.30 -1.20 2.40
CA ARG A 97 -13.75 -0.35 3.45
C ARG A 97 -13.07 -1.22 4.51
N PRO A 98 -11.88 -0.84 5.01
CA PRO A 98 -11.18 -1.63 6.01
C PRO A 98 -11.91 -1.60 7.36
N LEU A 99 -11.83 -2.71 8.09
CA LEU A 99 -12.29 -2.85 9.48
C LEU A 99 -11.11 -2.89 10.43
N PHE A 100 -10.20 -3.84 10.19
CA PHE A 100 -9.00 -4.01 11.01
C PHE A 100 -7.83 -4.57 10.20
N PHE A 101 -6.64 -4.37 10.76
CA PHE A 101 -5.36 -4.79 10.22
C PHE A 101 -4.63 -5.67 11.23
N LEU A 102 -3.89 -6.65 10.73
CA LEU A 102 -3.00 -7.53 11.47
C LEU A 102 -1.61 -7.42 10.86
N ASP A 103 -0.59 -7.20 11.68
CA ASP A 103 0.79 -7.13 11.24
C ASP A 103 1.59 -8.37 11.56
N TYR A 104 2.64 -8.60 10.81
CA TYR A 104 3.71 -9.55 11.10
C TYR A 104 5.04 -8.84 10.96
N PHE A 105 5.86 -8.92 12.00
CA PHE A 105 7.23 -8.41 12.01
C PHE A 105 8.18 -9.54 12.39
N ALA A 106 9.14 -9.88 11.50
CA ALA A 106 10.13 -10.92 11.74
C ALA A 106 11.55 -10.37 11.57
N THR A 107 12.45 -10.72 12.49
CA THR A 107 13.85 -10.25 12.48
C THR A 107 14.79 -11.32 13.00
N GLY A 108 16.06 -11.25 12.59
CA GLY A 108 17.10 -12.14 13.15
C GLY A 108 17.48 -11.78 14.58
N LYS A 109 17.48 -10.48 14.91
CA LYS A 109 17.76 -9.95 16.25
C LYS A 109 16.91 -8.72 16.47
N LEU A 110 16.19 -8.70 17.56
CA LEU A 110 15.21 -7.68 17.88
C LEU A 110 15.90 -6.35 18.22
N SER A 111 15.45 -5.26 17.57
CA SER A 111 15.76 -3.87 17.95
C SER A 111 14.47 -3.15 18.30
N VAL A 112 14.37 -2.70 19.55
CA VAL A 112 13.18 -1.99 20.06
C VAL A 112 12.95 -0.70 19.29
N GLU A 113 14.01 0.00 18.91
CA GLU A 113 13.96 1.28 18.19
C GLU A 113 13.40 1.09 16.78
N LYS A 114 13.83 0.04 16.06
CA LYS A 114 13.33 -0.26 14.72
C LYS A 114 11.87 -0.70 14.74
N ILE A 115 11.50 -1.58 15.67
CA ILE A 115 10.10 -1.99 15.86
C ILE A 115 9.24 -0.77 16.16
N GLU A 116 9.64 0.10 17.08
CA GLU A 116 8.90 1.30 17.44
C GLU A 116 8.64 2.19 16.22
N GLN A 117 9.66 2.44 15.37
CA GLN A 117 9.49 3.22 14.15
C GLN A 117 8.53 2.55 13.15
N VAL A 118 8.67 1.24 12.91
CA VAL A 118 7.77 0.51 12.01
C VAL A 118 6.33 0.56 12.52
N MET A 119 6.13 0.35 13.82
CA MET A 119 4.80 0.40 14.45
C MET A 119 4.20 1.80 14.47
N GLN A 120 5.02 2.87 14.57
CA GLN A 120 4.57 4.24 14.35
C GLN A 120 3.99 4.40 12.94
N GLY A 121 4.65 3.83 11.93
CA GLY A 121 4.17 3.80 10.56
C GLY A 121 2.84 3.07 10.41
N PHE A 122 2.73 1.86 10.96
CA PHE A 122 1.47 1.09 10.95
C PHE A 122 0.33 1.87 11.62
N ALA A 123 0.54 2.36 12.85
CA ALA A 123 -0.48 3.06 13.61
C ALA A 123 -0.94 4.35 12.91
N LYS A 124 -0.01 5.09 12.30
CA LYS A 124 -0.34 6.30 11.54
C LYS A 124 -1.23 5.98 10.35
N ALA A 125 -0.84 5.06 9.50
CA ALA A 125 -1.61 4.70 8.30
C ALA A 125 -2.94 4.02 8.66
N CYS A 126 -3.00 3.21 9.72
CA CYS A 126 -4.25 2.66 10.22
C CYS A 126 -5.24 3.76 10.62
N LYS A 127 -4.79 4.82 11.32
CA LYS A 127 -5.63 5.98 11.66
C LYS A 127 -6.11 6.73 10.43
N GLU A 128 -5.21 7.00 9.48
CA GLU A 128 -5.53 7.72 8.24
C GLU A 128 -6.55 6.97 7.38
N ASN A 129 -6.56 5.64 7.45
CA ASN A 129 -7.50 4.77 6.76
C ASN A 129 -8.71 4.33 7.63
N SER A 130 -8.90 4.91 8.81
CA SER A 130 -9.99 4.56 9.73
C SER A 130 -10.08 3.05 10.03
N THR A 131 -8.92 2.36 10.05
CA THR A 131 -8.80 0.93 10.36
C THR A 131 -8.12 0.71 11.71
N VAL A 132 -8.42 -0.41 12.38
CA VAL A 132 -7.87 -0.75 13.68
C VAL A 132 -6.69 -1.70 13.52
N LEU A 133 -5.52 -1.35 14.07
CA LEU A 133 -4.44 -2.31 14.25
C LEU A 133 -4.79 -3.21 15.44
N ILE A 134 -5.43 -4.35 15.16
CA ILE A 134 -6.11 -5.16 16.19
C ILE A 134 -5.19 -6.18 16.87
N GLY A 135 -4.07 -6.50 16.25
CA GLY A 135 -3.10 -7.47 16.72
C GLY A 135 -2.08 -7.78 15.64
N GLY A 136 -1.20 -8.71 15.95
CA GLY A 136 -0.14 -9.12 15.05
C GLY A 136 0.80 -10.11 15.71
N GLU A 137 1.96 -10.34 15.08
CA GLU A 137 3.00 -11.26 15.56
C GLU A 137 4.37 -10.60 15.42
N THR A 138 5.20 -10.73 16.44
CA THR A 138 6.61 -10.33 16.40
C THR A 138 7.49 -11.55 16.64
N ALA A 139 8.23 -11.97 15.61
CA ALA A 139 9.07 -13.16 15.65
C ALA A 139 10.55 -12.81 15.64
N GLU A 140 11.29 -13.28 16.65
CA GLU A 140 12.75 -13.26 16.63
C GLU A 140 13.24 -14.62 16.11
N MET A 141 13.93 -14.61 14.96
CA MET A 141 14.34 -15.80 14.21
C MET A 141 15.84 -15.74 13.91
N PRO A 142 16.68 -16.10 14.89
CA PRO A 142 18.15 -16.13 14.74
C PRO A 142 18.56 -16.95 13.52
N ASP A 143 19.61 -16.52 12.83
CA ASP A 143 20.17 -17.16 11.64
C ASP A 143 19.26 -17.19 10.39
N PHE A 144 18.00 -16.73 10.49
CA PHE A 144 17.09 -16.63 9.34
C PHE A 144 17.21 -15.27 8.62
N TYR A 145 17.29 -14.20 9.40
CA TYR A 145 17.55 -12.83 8.90
C TYR A 145 18.95 -12.39 9.34
N GLN A 146 19.59 -11.56 8.53
CA GLN A 146 20.85 -10.93 8.92
C GLN A 146 20.64 -9.94 10.08
N GLU A 147 21.69 -9.68 10.87
CA GLU A 147 21.60 -8.71 11.95
C GLU A 147 21.24 -7.32 11.40
N GLY A 148 20.22 -6.70 11.99
CA GLY A 148 19.69 -5.42 11.58
C GLY A 148 18.65 -5.46 10.47
N GLU A 149 18.41 -6.62 9.85
CA GLU A 149 17.36 -6.83 8.87
C GLU A 149 16.09 -7.40 9.50
N TYR A 150 14.96 -7.08 8.88
CA TYR A 150 13.65 -7.61 9.25
C TYR A 150 12.77 -7.77 8.01
N ASP A 151 11.70 -8.51 8.14
CA ASP A 151 10.61 -8.55 7.18
C ASP A 151 9.30 -8.13 7.83
N ILE A 152 8.40 -7.55 7.03
CA ILE A 152 7.06 -7.17 7.46
C ILE A 152 6.02 -7.64 6.46
N SER A 153 4.94 -8.17 6.99
CA SER A 153 3.74 -8.50 6.24
C SER A 153 2.51 -8.01 7.00
N GLY A 154 1.43 -7.78 6.30
CA GLY A 154 0.19 -7.33 6.92
C GLY A 154 -1.02 -7.93 6.24
N THR A 155 -2.09 -8.08 7.00
CA THR A 155 -3.38 -8.55 6.52
C THR A 155 -4.45 -7.54 6.91
N VAL A 156 -5.13 -6.99 5.92
CA VAL A 156 -6.33 -6.18 6.12
C VAL A 156 -7.58 -7.04 5.99
N VAL A 157 -8.55 -6.79 6.84
CA VAL A 157 -9.92 -7.31 6.68
C VAL A 157 -10.84 -6.12 6.57
N GLY A 158 -11.62 -6.10 5.51
CA GLY A 158 -12.61 -5.06 5.22
C GLY A 158 -13.96 -5.65 4.88
N VAL A 159 -14.90 -4.78 4.55
CA VAL A 159 -16.27 -5.13 4.23
C VAL A 159 -16.82 -4.26 3.11
N VAL A 160 -17.66 -4.86 2.29
CA VAL A 160 -18.43 -4.19 1.25
C VAL A 160 -19.84 -4.74 1.23
N ASP A 161 -20.83 -3.92 0.93
CA ASP A 161 -22.16 -4.46 0.63
C ASP A 161 -22.13 -5.15 -0.75
N LYS A 162 -22.69 -6.34 -0.87
CA LYS A 162 -22.63 -7.19 -2.08
C LYS A 162 -22.99 -6.42 -3.35
N LYS A 163 -23.98 -5.53 -3.28
CA LYS A 163 -24.44 -4.72 -4.42
C LYS A 163 -23.41 -3.70 -4.92
N TYR A 164 -22.42 -3.33 -4.06
CA TYR A 164 -21.37 -2.36 -4.40
C TYR A 164 -20.01 -2.99 -4.68
N MET A 165 -19.91 -4.31 -4.62
CA MET A 165 -18.68 -5.02 -5.00
C MET A 165 -18.27 -4.70 -6.44
N MET A 166 -17.04 -4.22 -6.65
CA MET A 166 -16.54 -3.92 -7.99
C MET A 166 -16.60 -5.11 -8.96
N PRO A 167 -16.24 -6.37 -8.57
CA PRO A 167 -16.41 -7.53 -9.44
C PRO A 167 -17.85 -7.86 -9.85
N MET A 168 -18.85 -7.27 -9.21
CA MET A 168 -20.28 -7.41 -9.59
C MET A 168 -20.75 -6.32 -10.52
N ARG A 169 -19.98 -5.28 -10.70
CA ARG A 169 -20.22 -4.20 -11.67
C ARG A 169 -19.69 -4.60 -13.02
N LYS A 170 -20.20 -3.98 -14.07
CA LYS A 170 -19.80 -4.29 -15.44
C LYS A 170 -19.04 -3.12 -16.03
N THR A 171 -17.79 -3.37 -16.36
CA THR A 171 -17.03 -2.48 -17.22
C THR A 171 -17.54 -2.57 -18.65
N GLN A 172 -17.52 -1.47 -19.38
CA GLN A 172 -18.11 -1.38 -20.71
C GLN A 172 -17.15 -0.70 -21.69
N LYS A 173 -17.29 -1.05 -22.95
CA LYS A 173 -16.61 -0.33 -24.01
C LYS A 173 -16.99 1.14 -24.01
N GLY A 174 -16.00 2.02 -23.98
CA GLY A 174 -16.17 3.45 -23.89
C GLY A 174 -16.00 4.04 -22.49
N ASP A 175 -15.93 3.20 -21.44
CA ASP A 175 -15.60 3.66 -20.10
C ASP A 175 -14.26 4.40 -20.09
N LEU A 176 -14.18 5.50 -19.33
CA LEU A 176 -12.98 6.30 -19.20
C LEU A 176 -12.05 5.71 -18.13
N LEU A 177 -10.76 5.82 -18.37
CA LEU A 177 -9.71 5.49 -17.42
C LEU A 177 -9.24 6.78 -16.72
N VAL A 178 -9.71 7.03 -15.51
CA VAL A 178 -9.33 8.19 -14.69
C VAL A 178 -8.25 7.76 -13.72
N ALA A 179 -7.01 8.18 -13.99
CA ALA A 179 -5.84 7.81 -13.19
C ALA A 179 -5.54 8.85 -12.10
N LEU A 180 -5.16 8.36 -10.93
CA LEU A 180 -4.73 9.14 -9.77
C LEU A 180 -3.21 8.97 -9.57
N PRO A 181 -2.47 10.07 -9.31
CA PRO A 181 -1.03 10.02 -9.24
C PRO A 181 -0.52 9.21 -8.04
N SER A 182 0.60 8.52 -8.26
CA SER A 182 1.39 7.91 -7.20
C SER A 182 2.36 8.91 -6.56
N THR A 183 2.87 8.58 -5.38
CA THR A 183 3.93 9.33 -4.70
C THR A 183 5.34 8.89 -5.10
N GLY A 184 5.45 7.94 -6.00
CA GLY A 184 6.70 7.33 -6.45
C GLY A 184 6.48 5.85 -6.79
N LEU A 185 7.49 5.02 -6.51
CA LEU A 185 7.45 3.58 -6.84
C LEU A 185 6.38 2.80 -6.05
N HIS A 186 5.85 3.37 -4.96
CA HIS A 186 5.01 2.68 -3.99
C HIS A 186 5.75 1.49 -3.35
N THR A 187 5.38 0.25 -3.65
CA THR A 187 5.97 -0.97 -3.08
C THR A 187 6.47 -1.95 -4.16
N ASN A 188 6.47 -1.55 -5.44
CA ASN A 188 6.82 -2.43 -6.56
C ASN A 188 8.04 -1.94 -7.35
N GLY A 189 8.72 -2.86 -8.04
CA GLY A 189 9.86 -2.54 -8.89
C GLY A 189 11.18 -2.29 -8.16
N TYR A 190 11.24 -2.45 -6.84
CA TYR A 190 12.44 -2.12 -6.03
C TYR A 190 13.67 -2.96 -6.35
N SER A 191 13.53 -4.20 -6.79
CA SER A 191 14.67 -5.01 -7.20
C SER A 191 15.40 -4.41 -8.40
N LEU A 192 14.63 -3.92 -9.39
CA LEU A 192 15.19 -3.24 -10.57
C LEU A 192 15.75 -1.86 -10.20
N ALA A 193 14.96 -1.04 -9.48
CA ALA A 193 15.38 0.30 -9.06
C ALA A 193 16.68 0.26 -8.25
N ARG A 194 16.80 -0.65 -7.28
CA ARG A 194 18.02 -0.83 -6.47
C ARG A 194 19.20 -1.24 -7.32
N LYS A 195 19.04 -2.23 -8.20
CA LYS A 195 20.10 -2.68 -9.09
C LYS A 195 20.65 -1.54 -9.97
N VAL A 196 19.74 -0.71 -10.51
CA VAL A 196 20.13 0.39 -11.39
C VAL A 196 20.76 1.54 -10.62
N LEU A 197 20.14 1.96 -9.52
CA LEU A 197 20.50 3.21 -8.84
C LEU A 197 21.61 3.00 -7.79
N LEU A 198 21.54 1.94 -6.97
CA LEU A 198 22.51 1.73 -5.89
C LEU A 198 23.86 1.18 -6.35
N GLU A 199 23.97 0.68 -7.57
CA GLU A 199 25.26 0.38 -8.19
C GLU A 199 26.04 1.64 -8.60
N ARG A 200 25.38 2.82 -8.63
CA ARG A 200 25.93 4.08 -9.13
C ARG A 200 25.94 5.20 -8.10
N PHE A 201 24.94 5.23 -7.24
CA PHE A 201 24.69 6.33 -6.33
C PHE A 201 24.56 5.85 -4.89
N HIS A 202 24.99 6.71 -3.96
CA HIS A 202 24.75 6.49 -2.54
C HIS A 202 23.31 6.88 -2.16
N VAL A 203 22.72 6.21 -1.19
CA VAL A 203 21.32 6.49 -0.78
C VAL A 203 21.13 7.91 -0.26
N ASP A 204 22.16 8.50 0.36
CA ASP A 204 22.13 9.84 0.92
C ASP A 204 22.44 10.94 -0.12
N GLN A 205 22.74 10.55 -1.36
CA GLN A 205 23.02 11.53 -2.41
C GLN A 205 21.77 12.32 -2.74
N TYR A 206 21.88 13.65 -2.65
CA TYR A 206 20.83 14.58 -3.07
C TYR A 206 20.84 14.78 -4.58
N PHE A 207 19.66 14.84 -5.18
CA PHE A 207 19.45 15.12 -6.60
C PHE A 207 18.53 16.33 -6.75
N GLU A 208 18.97 17.35 -7.48
CA GLU A 208 18.17 18.53 -7.75
C GLU A 208 16.88 18.18 -8.50
N GLU A 209 16.94 17.19 -9.41
CA GLU A 209 15.82 16.74 -10.22
C GLU A 209 14.74 16.05 -9.38
N LEU A 210 15.10 15.47 -8.23
CA LEU A 210 14.16 14.85 -7.29
C LEU A 210 13.71 15.81 -6.19
N ASP A 211 14.43 16.93 -5.99
CA ASP A 211 14.33 17.79 -4.81
C ASP A 211 14.42 17.00 -3.49
N ALA A 212 15.22 15.93 -3.49
CA ALA A 212 15.34 14.98 -2.39
C ALA A 212 16.63 14.18 -2.48
N THR A 213 16.97 13.48 -1.37
CA THR A 213 17.96 12.41 -1.44
C THR A 213 17.36 11.17 -2.14
N LEU A 214 18.23 10.29 -2.64
CA LEU A 214 17.77 9.05 -3.25
C LEU A 214 16.96 8.21 -2.28
N ALA A 215 17.37 8.15 -1.00
CA ALA A 215 16.63 7.44 0.04
C ALA A 215 15.23 8.03 0.25
N GLU A 216 15.08 9.34 0.39
CA GLU A 216 13.78 10.00 0.56
C GLU A 216 12.85 9.70 -0.62
N SER A 217 13.34 9.80 -1.85
CA SER A 217 12.56 9.49 -3.04
C SER A 217 12.15 8.01 -3.11
N LEU A 218 13.05 7.08 -2.78
CA LEU A 218 12.75 5.65 -2.77
C LEU A 218 11.92 5.20 -1.55
N LEU A 219 11.95 5.95 -0.45
CA LEU A 219 11.11 5.72 0.74
C LEU A 219 9.80 6.49 0.72
N ALA A 220 9.50 7.23 -0.35
CA ALA A 220 8.21 7.89 -0.50
C ALA A 220 7.07 6.92 -0.14
N ILE A 221 6.16 7.39 0.72
CA ILE A 221 5.12 6.54 1.29
C ILE A 221 4.12 6.17 0.19
N HIS A 222 3.76 4.90 0.12
CA HIS A 222 2.69 4.41 -0.73
C HIS A 222 1.40 5.17 -0.38
N LYS A 223 0.82 5.86 -1.35
CA LYS A 223 -0.38 6.68 -1.15
C LYS A 223 -1.59 5.78 -0.91
N SER A 224 -2.41 6.09 0.07
CA SER A 224 -3.75 5.52 0.18
C SER A 224 -4.74 6.34 -0.65
N TYR A 225 -5.56 5.67 -1.44
CA TYR A 225 -6.62 6.29 -2.23
C TYR A 225 -7.99 6.20 -1.56
N LEU A 226 -8.11 5.46 -0.45
CA LEU A 226 -9.36 5.33 0.29
C LEU A 226 -9.94 6.70 0.72
N PRO A 227 -9.17 7.62 1.35
CA PRO A 227 -9.72 8.91 1.76
C PRO A 227 -10.31 9.74 0.61
N VAL A 228 -9.79 9.53 -0.60
CA VAL A 228 -10.22 10.26 -1.80
C VAL A 228 -11.45 9.61 -2.44
N LEU A 229 -11.56 8.28 -2.42
CA LEU A 229 -12.58 7.56 -3.16
C LEU A 229 -13.77 7.09 -2.29
N ASP A 230 -13.64 7.10 -0.96
CA ASP A 230 -14.62 6.50 -0.04
C ASP A 230 -16.05 6.96 -0.30
N SER A 231 -16.27 8.26 -0.51
CA SER A 231 -17.61 8.84 -0.70
C SER A 231 -18.23 8.53 -2.07
N ILE A 232 -17.44 8.07 -3.03
CA ILE A 232 -17.91 7.77 -4.39
C ILE A 232 -17.95 6.27 -4.71
N LEU A 233 -17.53 5.39 -3.78
CA LEU A 233 -17.51 3.94 -3.99
C LEU A 233 -18.89 3.34 -4.35
N GLU A 234 -19.96 3.99 -3.94
CA GLU A 234 -21.34 3.51 -4.14
C GLU A 234 -22.01 4.10 -5.38
N LYS A 235 -21.31 4.92 -6.15
CA LYS A 235 -21.83 5.55 -7.36
C LYS A 235 -21.97 4.53 -8.51
N ASP A 236 -23.09 4.58 -9.21
CA ASP A 236 -23.41 3.64 -10.29
C ASP A 236 -22.49 3.80 -11.51
N TRP A 237 -21.98 5.01 -11.74
CA TRP A 237 -21.06 5.29 -12.84
C TRP A 237 -19.61 4.80 -12.57
N LEU A 238 -19.28 4.40 -11.35
CA LEU A 238 -17.98 3.81 -11.02
C LEU A 238 -18.04 2.30 -11.30
N HIS A 239 -17.48 1.87 -12.42
CA HIS A 239 -17.55 0.50 -12.90
C HIS A 239 -16.40 -0.40 -12.41
N GLY A 240 -15.26 0.19 -12.08
CA GLY A 240 -14.11 -0.58 -11.58
C GLY A 240 -13.04 0.32 -10.97
N ILE A 241 -12.16 -0.30 -10.19
CA ILE A 241 -10.97 0.33 -9.61
C ILE A 241 -9.80 -0.63 -9.83
N SER A 242 -8.72 -0.13 -10.41
CA SER A 242 -7.48 -0.88 -10.61
C SER A 242 -6.37 -0.28 -9.76
N HIS A 243 -5.86 -1.03 -8.79
CA HIS A 243 -4.66 -0.68 -8.04
C HIS A 243 -3.41 -1.08 -8.84
N ILE A 244 -2.54 -0.11 -9.16
CA ILE A 244 -1.41 -0.32 -10.06
C ILE A 244 -0.17 -0.77 -9.28
N THR A 245 0.08 -2.06 -9.30
CA THR A 245 1.16 -2.76 -8.61
C THR A 245 2.10 -3.45 -9.60
N GLY A 246 2.76 -4.54 -9.22
CA GLY A 246 3.57 -5.38 -10.12
C GLY A 246 2.72 -5.89 -11.30
N GLY A 247 3.30 -5.86 -12.49
CA GLY A 247 2.59 -6.07 -13.76
C GLY A 247 2.22 -4.77 -14.48
N GLY A 248 2.28 -3.61 -13.76
CA GLY A 248 2.03 -2.29 -14.33
C GLY A 248 0.56 -2.07 -14.68
N MET A 249 0.30 -0.99 -15.40
CA MET A 249 -1.06 -0.51 -15.65
C MET A 249 -1.92 -1.51 -16.44
N ILE A 250 -1.37 -2.08 -17.50
CA ILE A 250 -2.13 -2.97 -18.40
C ILE A 250 -2.58 -4.24 -17.67
N GLU A 251 -1.64 -4.97 -17.05
CA GLU A 251 -1.96 -6.24 -16.41
C GLU A 251 -2.91 -6.08 -15.22
N ASN A 252 -2.73 -5.00 -14.42
CA ASN A 252 -3.62 -4.75 -13.26
C ASN A 252 -5.02 -4.31 -13.71
N THR A 253 -5.13 -3.45 -14.73
CA THR A 253 -6.44 -3.01 -15.21
C THR A 253 -7.22 -4.16 -15.86
N HIS A 254 -6.56 -5.07 -16.57
CA HIS A 254 -7.21 -6.27 -17.10
C HIS A 254 -7.87 -7.16 -16.03
N ARG A 255 -7.39 -7.16 -14.79
CA ARG A 255 -7.99 -7.95 -13.69
C ARG A 255 -9.41 -7.50 -13.33
N VAL A 256 -9.76 -6.28 -13.67
CA VAL A 256 -11.06 -5.67 -13.31
C VAL A 256 -11.98 -5.45 -14.50
N LEU A 257 -11.52 -5.81 -15.71
CA LEU A 257 -12.35 -5.74 -16.92
C LEU A 257 -13.25 -6.97 -17.07
N ASP A 258 -14.42 -6.76 -17.66
CA ASP A 258 -15.26 -7.85 -18.14
C ASP A 258 -14.57 -8.63 -19.29
N PRO A 259 -14.85 -9.93 -19.42
CA PRO A 259 -14.23 -10.75 -20.46
C PRO A 259 -14.47 -10.20 -21.89
N GLY A 260 -13.38 -10.09 -22.63
CA GLY A 260 -13.40 -9.65 -24.05
C GLY A 260 -13.20 -8.14 -24.23
N LEU A 261 -13.04 -7.40 -23.15
CA LEU A 261 -12.64 -6.00 -23.17
C LEU A 261 -11.13 -5.85 -23.07
N ASP A 262 -10.62 -4.74 -23.59
CA ASP A 262 -9.24 -4.31 -23.52
C ASP A 262 -9.18 -2.82 -23.20
N ILE A 263 -7.98 -2.25 -23.03
CA ILE A 263 -7.79 -0.82 -22.77
C ILE A 263 -6.89 -0.18 -23.83
N GLU A 264 -7.24 1.05 -24.18
CA GLU A 264 -6.39 1.94 -24.95
C GLU A 264 -5.83 3.01 -24.00
N VAL A 265 -4.51 3.02 -23.80
CA VAL A 265 -3.82 3.96 -22.90
C VAL A 265 -3.06 5.00 -23.72
N ASP A 266 -3.33 6.27 -23.47
CA ASP A 266 -2.55 7.39 -23.97
C ASP A 266 -1.36 7.64 -23.03
N TRP A 267 -0.22 7.04 -23.37
CA TRP A 267 1.02 7.11 -22.60
C TRP A 267 1.65 8.51 -22.58
N ASP A 268 1.22 9.42 -23.41
CA ASP A 268 1.70 10.81 -23.47
C ASP A 268 0.82 11.78 -22.67
N SER A 269 -0.28 11.29 -22.08
CA SER A 269 -1.24 12.11 -21.31
C SER A 269 -0.71 12.56 -19.94
N TRP A 270 0.42 12.00 -19.46
CA TRP A 270 1.08 12.43 -18.23
C TRP A 270 2.60 12.35 -18.34
N GLN A 271 3.26 13.12 -17.49
CA GLN A 271 4.71 13.05 -17.34
C GLN A 271 5.09 12.10 -16.20
N TRP A 272 6.08 11.26 -16.44
CA TRP A 272 6.60 10.40 -15.40
C TRP A 272 7.30 11.22 -14.31
N PRO A 273 7.11 10.92 -13.02
CA PRO A 273 7.98 11.40 -11.96
C PRO A 273 9.45 11.07 -12.23
N GLU A 274 10.35 12.00 -11.90
CA GLU A 274 11.75 11.95 -12.34
C GLU A 274 12.48 10.69 -11.88
N ILE A 275 12.11 10.10 -10.76
CA ILE A 275 12.69 8.83 -10.30
C ILE A 275 12.58 7.71 -11.34
N PHE A 276 11.48 7.65 -12.13
CA PHE A 276 11.32 6.65 -13.19
C PHE A 276 12.20 6.96 -14.40
N ASN A 277 12.35 8.24 -14.76
CA ASN A 277 13.26 8.70 -15.81
C ASN A 277 14.71 8.34 -15.45
N MET A 278 15.10 8.53 -14.21
CA MET A 278 16.42 8.13 -13.72
C MET A 278 16.65 6.62 -13.84
N ILE A 279 15.67 5.81 -13.40
CA ILE A 279 15.77 4.35 -13.51
C ILE A 279 15.91 3.93 -14.99
N GLN A 280 15.07 4.46 -15.87
CA GLN A 280 15.14 4.17 -17.30
C GLN A 280 16.50 4.57 -17.90
N LYS A 281 16.92 5.80 -17.66
CA LYS A 281 18.15 6.40 -18.20
C LYS A 281 19.40 5.66 -17.73
N TYR A 282 19.56 5.50 -16.43
CA TYR A 282 20.76 4.90 -15.86
C TYR A 282 20.81 3.37 -16.02
N GLY A 283 19.66 2.72 -16.08
CA GLY A 283 19.55 1.28 -16.33
C GLY A 283 19.49 0.91 -17.80
N ASN A 284 19.30 1.90 -18.69
CA ASN A 284 18.93 1.67 -20.09
C ASN A 284 17.78 0.64 -20.20
N VAL A 285 16.77 0.80 -19.32
CA VAL A 285 15.67 -0.14 -19.19
C VAL A 285 14.72 0.02 -20.38
N PRO A 286 14.39 -1.07 -21.10
CA PRO A 286 13.40 -1.01 -22.18
C PRO A 286 12.06 -0.45 -21.70
N ILE A 287 11.37 0.30 -22.56
CA ILE A 287 10.10 0.94 -22.24
C ILE A 287 9.04 -0.07 -21.77
N ASP A 288 9.00 -1.24 -22.36
CA ASP A 288 8.03 -2.28 -22.02
C ASP A 288 8.32 -2.86 -20.62
N ASP A 289 9.60 -2.99 -20.23
CA ASP A 289 9.98 -3.41 -18.88
C ASP A 289 9.64 -2.33 -17.86
N MET A 290 9.81 -1.04 -18.19
CA MET A 290 9.37 0.07 -17.35
C MET A 290 7.85 0.01 -17.11
N ARG A 291 7.06 -0.17 -18.17
CA ARG A 291 5.59 -0.25 -18.11
C ARG A 291 5.06 -1.46 -17.33
N ARG A 292 5.82 -2.55 -17.28
CA ARG A 292 5.46 -3.77 -16.53
C ARG A 292 5.95 -3.76 -15.10
N SER A 293 7.07 -3.09 -14.81
CA SER A 293 7.70 -3.12 -13.49
C SER A 293 7.16 -2.05 -12.56
N PHE A 294 6.63 -0.94 -13.10
CA PHE A 294 6.32 0.27 -12.34
C PHE A 294 4.93 0.83 -12.65
N ASN A 295 4.41 1.63 -11.72
CA ASN A 295 3.19 2.41 -11.91
C ASN A 295 3.40 3.67 -12.78
N LEU A 296 4.64 4.06 -13.03
CA LEU A 296 5.07 5.22 -13.84
C LEU A 296 4.40 6.55 -13.46
N GLY A 297 4.04 6.68 -12.19
CA GLY A 297 3.44 7.90 -11.64
C GLY A 297 1.91 7.86 -11.50
N MET A 298 1.26 6.78 -11.93
CA MET A 298 -0.18 6.56 -11.77
C MET A 298 -0.42 5.32 -10.91
N GLY A 299 -0.83 5.50 -9.65
CA GLY A 299 -0.90 4.41 -8.68
C GLY A 299 -2.28 3.74 -8.60
N LEU A 300 -3.33 4.40 -9.12
CA LEU A 300 -4.68 3.84 -9.16
C LEU A 300 -5.42 4.37 -10.39
N VAL A 301 -6.27 3.53 -10.98
CA VAL A 301 -7.17 3.89 -12.10
C VAL A 301 -8.60 3.58 -11.71
N ALA A 302 -9.46 4.60 -11.74
CA ALA A 302 -10.90 4.44 -11.67
C ALA A 302 -11.44 4.27 -13.10
N ILE A 303 -12.26 3.23 -13.31
CA ILE A 303 -12.94 2.95 -14.57
C ILE A 303 -14.37 3.45 -14.41
N ILE A 304 -14.76 4.43 -15.22
CA ILE A 304 -16.03 5.12 -15.05
C ILE A 304 -16.84 5.19 -16.34
N ASP A 305 -18.16 5.14 -16.21
CA ASP A 305 -19.05 5.56 -17.30
C ASP A 305 -18.78 7.03 -17.65
N PRO A 306 -18.71 7.42 -18.92
CA PRO A 306 -18.49 8.82 -19.32
C PRO A 306 -19.48 9.82 -18.71
N SER A 307 -20.70 9.41 -18.38
CA SER A 307 -21.70 10.27 -17.71
C SER A 307 -21.33 10.68 -16.28
N GLY A 308 -20.41 9.93 -15.63
CA GLY A 308 -19.88 10.23 -14.29
C GLY A 308 -18.70 11.20 -14.29
N TYR A 309 -18.20 11.62 -15.47
CA TYR A 309 -16.96 12.39 -15.55
C TYR A 309 -17.02 13.73 -14.82
N ASP A 310 -18.09 14.47 -14.99
CA ASP A 310 -18.21 15.79 -14.32
C ASP A 310 -18.28 15.62 -12.80
N GLU A 311 -19.01 14.61 -12.31
CA GLU A 311 -19.16 14.35 -10.87
C GLU A 311 -17.82 13.93 -10.24
N ILE A 312 -17.07 13.00 -10.85
CA ILE A 312 -15.76 12.61 -10.31
C ILE A 312 -14.75 13.75 -10.40
N SER A 313 -14.77 14.53 -11.49
CA SER A 313 -13.90 15.69 -11.67
C SER A 313 -14.13 16.74 -10.59
N ASP A 314 -15.38 17.12 -10.36
CA ASP A 314 -15.75 18.07 -9.30
C ASP A 314 -15.36 17.56 -7.92
N HIS A 315 -15.61 16.27 -7.66
CA HIS A 315 -15.23 15.62 -6.40
C HIS A 315 -13.72 15.69 -6.17
N LEU A 316 -12.90 15.23 -7.11
CA LEU A 316 -11.43 15.22 -6.99
C LEU A 316 -10.86 16.64 -6.87
N ASN A 317 -11.38 17.58 -7.65
CA ASN A 317 -10.99 18.99 -7.54
C ASN A 317 -11.33 19.58 -6.18
N SER A 318 -12.51 19.26 -5.61
CA SER A 318 -12.89 19.71 -4.27
C SER A 318 -11.97 19.24 -3.16
N MET A 319 -11.33 18.07 -3.37
CA MET A 319 -10.32 17.49 -2.48
C MET A 319 -8.89 17.94 -2.81
N ASN A 320 -8.72 18.81 -3.80
CA ASN A 320 -7.40 19.21 -4.33
C ASN A 320 -6.56 18.00 -4.78
N GLU A 321 -7.22 16.96 -5.27
CA GLU A 321 -6.59 15.75 -5.79
C GLU A 321 -6.36 15.88 -7.30
N LYS A 322 -5.12 15.60 -7.73
CA LYS A 322 -4.79 15.58 -9.16
C LYS A 322 -5.28 14.29 -9.79
N PHE A 323 -5.70 14.37 -11.04
CA PHE A 323 -6.11 13.22 -11.83
C PHE A 323 -5.88 13.48 -13.32
N THR A 324 -5.86 12.42 -14.11
CA THR A 324 -5.72 12.49 -15.57
C THR A 324 -6.58 11.42 -16.22
N VAL A 325 -7.32 11.77 -17.26
CA VAL A 325 -7.92 10.75 -18.14
C VAL A 325 -6.83 10.21 -19.05
N ILE A 326 -6.46 8.97 -18.83
CA ILE A 326 -5.31 8.32 -19.50
C ILE A 326 -5.73 7.41 -20.64
N GLY A 327 -7.01 7.28 -20.92
CA GLY A 327 -7.50 6.39 -21.97
C GLY A 327 -8.94 5.94 -21.73
N LYS A 328 -9.27 4.81 -22.35
CA LYS A 328 -10.63 4.24 -22.33
C LYS A 328 -10.61 2.72 -22.46
N VAL A 329 -11.72 2.09 -22.10
CA VAL A 329 -12.02 0.68 -22.38
C VAL A 329 -12.46 0.52 -23.84
N ILE A 330 -11.93 -0.50 -24.56
CA ILE A 330 -12.19 -0.78 -25.97
C ILE A 330 -12.73 -2.19 -26.21
#